data_67c8a4c2de3b76d2834fbe0d064b10a7
#
_entry.id   67c8a4c2de3b76d2834fbe0d064b10a7
#
_cell.length_a   1.000
_cell.length_b   1.000
_cell.length_c   1.000
_cell.angle_alpha   90.00
_cell.angle_beta   90.00
_cell.angle_gamma   90.00
#
_symmetry.space_group_name_H-M   'P 1'
#
loop_
_entity.id
_entity.type
_entity.pdbx_description
1 polymer ?
#
loop_
_entity_poly.entity_id
_entity_poly.type
_entity_poly.pdbx_seq_one_letter_code
_entity_poly.pdbx_strand_id
1 'polypeptide(L)'
;MNRNQVIRITQLTLALVAAFTLTGQAEARTHSNKLIVVRPAQLPELAQVPGQAMTLHATGDGRTILYIEQNHGARLAIFDVTDPAHVKQEGSAQVDAPGSFDFVSSLGDNAELVRFRNGQGEAVLNLRKVTAPTLNTIQGPDLHGSTQRLGDDGFIIASLPTAQSTPTQSDSDDPTNYQVVDISNPLHPNPLADVKQVREEVTNNDTGTTFLLTADGLYLIRRPAVEEEYDIHEWQMSHPG
;
A
#
# COMPACT_ATOMS: atom_id res chain seq x y z
N MET A 1 -29.83 78.65 53.87
CA MET A 1 -28.97 79.61 53.18
C MET A 1 -27.79 78.91 52.53
N ASN A 2 -27.79 78.82 51.21
CA ASN A 2 -26.61 78.80 50.29
C ASN A 2 -25.69 77.61 50.38
N ARG A 3 -25.18 77.05 49.32
CA ARG A 3 -25.10 77.45 47.88
C ARG A 3 -24.69 76.19 47.11
N ASN A 4 -25.33 75.93 46.04
CA ASN A 4 -24.97 74.96 45.00
C ASN A 4 -23.51 75.13 44.53
N GLN A 5 -22.78 74.11 44.56
CA GLN A 5 -21.62 73.98 43.66
C GLN A 5 -21.81 72.68 42.82
N VAL A 6 -22.05 72.94 41.56
CA VAL A 6 -22.11 71.95 40.52
C VAL A 6 -20.65 71.60 40.14
N ILE A 7 -20.20 70.48 40.48
CA ILE A 7 -18.92 69.92 39.99
C ILE A 7 -19.27 69.19 38.69
N ARG A 8 -18.88 69.76 37.59
CA ARG A 8 -18.88 69.11 36.29
C ARG A 8 -17.69 68.12 36.26
N ILE A 9 -17.98 66.86 36.39
CA ILE A 9 -17.02 65.79 36.14
C ILE A 9 -17.02 65.60 34.60
N THR A 10 -15.94 66.05 33.98
CA THR A 10 -15.65 65.79 32.57
C THR A 10 -15.25 64.32 32.46
N GLN A 11 -16.10 63.48 31.95
CA GLN A 11 -15.74 62.09 31.64
C GLN A 11 -14.84 62.12 30.42
N LEU A 12 -13.57 61.84 30.65
CA LEU A 12 -12.60 61.55 29.61
C LEU A 12 -12.81 60.10 29.17
N THR A 13 -13.54 59.88 28.10
CA THR A 13 -13.69 58.57 27.48
C THR A 13 -12.39 58.25 26.75
N LEU A 14 -11.55 57.45 27.38
CA LEU A 14 -10.37 56.88 26.75
C LEU A 14 -10.83 55.71 25.85
N ALA A 15 -10.95 55.97 24.55
CA ALA A 15 -11.22 54.98 23.55
C ALA A 15 -9.92 54.14 23.37
N LEU A 16 -9.88 52.99 24.01
CA LEU A 16 -8.85 51.97 23.77
C LEU A 16 -9.12 51.27 22.44
N VAL A 17 -8.53 51.77 21.37
CA VAL A 17 -8.49 51.06 20.08
C VAL A 17 -7.57 49.88 20.23
N ALA A 18 -8.15 48.73 20.53
CA ALA A 18 -7.46 47.46 20.41
C ALA A 18 -7.23 47.19 18.91
N ALA A 19 -6.06 47.54 18.41
CA ALA A 19 -5.57 47.09 17.13
C ALA A 19 -5.35 45.59 17.23
N PHE A 20 -6.32 44.79 16.86
CA PHE A 20 -6.09 43.38 16.54
C PHE A 20 -5.19 43.36 15.31
N THR A 21 -3.87 43.27 15.55
CA THR A 21 -2.95 42.84 14.52
C THR A 21 -3.29 41.37 14.24
N LEU A 22 -4.12 41.14 13.24
CA LEU A 22 -4.15 39.88 12.54
C LEU A 22 -2.76 39.67 11.98
N THR A 23 -1.91 39.02 12.75
CA THR A 23 -0.73 38.34 12.21
C THR A 23 -1.26 37.18 11.38
N GLY A 24 -1.75 37.50 10.18
CA GLY A 24 -1.86 36.52 9.12
C GLY A 24 -0.44 35.95 8.98
N GLN A 25 -0.23 34.74 9.48
CA GLN A 25 0.95 33.98 9.11
C GLN A 25 0.86 33.87 7.59
N ALA A 26 1.60 34.74 6.90
CA ALA A 26 1.87 34.57 5.49
C ALA A 26 2.60 33.22 5.40
N GLU A 27 1.83 32.16 5.15
CA GLU A 27 2.37 30.86 4.83
C GLU A 27 3.27 31.09 3.62
N ALA A 28 4.57 31.09 3.87
CA ALA A 28 5.58 31.15 2.83
C ALA A 28 5.36 29.92 1.95
N ARG A 29 4.58 30.10 0.88
CA ARG A 29 4.49 29.12 -0.19
C ARG A 29 5.85 29.05 -0.81
N THR A 30 6.59 27.99 -0.48
CA THR A 30 7.86 27.70 -1.13
C THR A 30 7.55 27.22 -2.55
N HIS A 31 7.24 28.16 -3.43
CA HIS A 31 7.04 27.87 -4.84
C HIS A 31 8.41 27.94 -5.52
N SER A 32 8.94 26.81 -5.87
CA SER A 32 9.90 26.69 -6.95
C SER A 32 9.10 26.58 -8.26
N ASN A 33 9.62 27.12 -9.37
CA ASN A 33 9.02 26.89 -10.68
C ASN A 33 9.03 25.40 -11.10
N LYS A 34 9.64 24.53 -10.28
CA LYS A 34 9.83 23.10 -10.57
C LYS A 34 9.17 22.17 -9.54
N LEU A 35 8.89 22.66 -8.33
CA LEU A 35 8.33 21.84 -7.24
C LEU A 35 7.24 22.62 -6.53
N ILE A 36 6.12 21.92 -6.27
CA ILE A 36 5.00 22.43 -5.48
C ILE A 36 4.83 21.51 -4.29
N VAL A 37 4.84 22.05 -3.08
CA VAL A 37 4.54 21.31 -1.86
C VAL A 37 3.12 21.65 -1.41
N VAL A 38 2.23 20.66 -1.42
CA VAL A 38 0.85 20.79 -0.92
C VAL A 38 0.84 20.31 0.54
N ARG A 39 0.33 21.14 1.45
CA ARG A 39 0.26 20.79 2.88
C ARG A 39 -1.04 20.04 3.19
N PRO A 40 -1.08 19.24 4.28
CA PRO A 40 -2.30 18.50 4.66
C PRO A 40 -3.56 19.37 4.72
N ALA A 41 -3.47 20.59 5.25
CA ALA A 41 -4.59 21.52 5.33
C ALA A 41 -5.18 21.96 3.97
N GLN A 42 -4.48 21.71 2.88
CA GLN A 42 -4.90 22.00 1.50
C GLN A 42 -5.47 20.76 0.80
N LEU A 43 -5.43 19.60 1.45
CA LEU A 43 -5.92 18.32 0.96
C LEU A 43 -7.30 18.00 1.54
N PRO A 44 -8.03 17.03 0.96
CA PRO A 44 -9.29 16.56 1.51
C PRO A 44 -9.18 16.10 2.97
N GLU A 45 -10.27 16.15 3.71
CA GLU A 45 -10.32 15.93 5.17
C GLU A 45 -9.68 14.59 5.60
N LEU A 46 -9.98 13.49 4.90
CA LEU A 46 -9.38 12.20 5.23
C LEU A 46 -7.87 12.15 5.04
N ALA A 47 -7.29 12.99 4.17
CA ALA A 47 -5.86 13.10 3.98
C ALA A 47 -5.15 13.86 5.12
N GLN A 48 -5.91 14.58 5.94
CA GLN A 48 -5.40 15.27 7.12
C GLN A 48 -5.33 14.35 8.35
N VAL A 49 -5.92 13.16 8.26
CA VAL A 49 -5.87 12.15 9.32
C VAL A 49 -4.59 11.35 9.19
N PRO A 50 -3.81 11.17 10.28
CA PRO A 50 -2.60 10.36 10.25
C PRO A 50 -2.87 8.93 9.76
N GLY A 51 -2.01 8.44 8.87
CA GLY A 51 -1.95 7.06 8.41
C GLY A 51 -0.62 6.42 8.78
N GLN A 52 -0.51 5.10 8.64
CA GLN A 52 0.71 4.35 8.98
C GLN A 52 1.38 3.69 7.77
N ALA A 53 0.60 3.40 6.73
CA ALA A 53 1.09 2.86 5.47
C ALA A 53 0.26 3.39 4.31
N MET A 54 0.83 3.42 3.12
CA MET A 54 0.12 3.82 1.91
C MET A 54 0.65 3.09 0.69
N THR A 55 -0.21 2.93 -0.32
CA THR A 55 0.16 2.42 -1.63
C THR A 55 -0.55 3.17 -2.74
N LEU A 56 0.09 3.23 -3.91
CA LEU A 56 -0.53 3.68 -5.15
C LEU A 56 -0.93 2.45 -5.96
N HIS A 57 -2.17 2.44 -6.42
CA HIS A 57 -2.74 1.37 -7.21
C HIS A 57 -3.25 1.91 -8.54
N ALA A 58 -2.71 1.37 -9.65
CA ALA A 58 -3.20 1.68 -10.97
C ALA A 58 -4.38 0.74 -11.28
N THR A 59 -5.51 1.31 -11.66
CA THR A 59 -6.72 0.55 -12.02
C THR A 59 -6.76 0.27 -13.51
N GLY A 60 -7.43 -0.79 -13.94
CA GLY A 60 -7.54 -1.16 -15.35
C GLY A 60 -8.29 -0.12 -16.22
N ASP A 61 -9.00 0.84 -15.62
CA ASP A 61 -9.64 1.99 -16.30
C ASP A 61 -8.72 3.23 -16.41
N GLY A 62 -7.45 3.10 -16.03
CA GLY A 62 -6.43 4.14 -16.16
C GLY A 62 -6.40 5.15 -15.03
N ARG A 63 -7.13 4.94 -13.93
CA ARG A 63 -7.02 5.78 -12.74
C ARG A 63 -5.87 5.34 -11.85
N THR A 64 -5.33 6.29 -11.09
CA THR A 64 -4.38 6.03 -10.02
C THR A 64 -5.04 6.33 -8.68
N ILE A 65 -5.17 5.30 -7.86
CA ILE A 65 -5.81 5.37 -6.55
C ILE A 65 -4.74 5.29 -5.46
N LEU A 66 -4.80 6.22 -4.51
CA LEU A 66 -3.99 6.20 -3.29
C LEU A 66 -4.83 5.62 -2.17
N TYR A 67 -4.36 4.53 -1.57
CA TYR A 67 -4.91 3.96 -0.34
C TYR A 67 -4.00 4.31 0.83
N ILE A 68 -4.59 4.79 1.93
CA ILE A 68 -3.87 5.08 3.18
C ILE A 68 -4.47 4.25 4.30
N GLU A 69 -3.65 3.40 4.92
CA GLU A 69 -4.03 2.66 6.12
C GLU A 69 -4.12 3.62 7.30
N GLN A 70 -5.23 3.61 7.99
CA GLN A 70 -5.55 4.46 9.13
C GLN A 70 -6.19 3.66 10.25
N ASN A 71 -6.20 4.25 11.44
CA ASN A 71 -6.88 3.69 12.60
C ASN A 71 -6.45 2.24 12.92
N HIS A 72 -5.14 2.00 12.92
CA HIS A 72 -4.54 0.70 13.24
C HIS A 72 -5.07 -0.47 12.38
N GLY A 73 -5.20 -0.25 11.09
CA GLY A 73 -5.67 -1.25 10.13
C GLY A 73 -7.18 -1.29 9.93
N ALA A 74 -7.97 -0.66 10.80
CA ALA A 74 -9.41 -0.75 10.73
C ALA A 74 -10.05 0.07 9.58
N ARG A 75 -9.30 1.01 9.00
CA ARG A 75 -9.80 1.88 7.94
C ARG A 75 -8.78 2.09 6.83
N LEU A 76 -9.26 2.10 5.60
CA LEU A 76 -8.56 2.60 4.43
C LEU A 76 -9.19 3.92 3.99
N ALA A 77 -8.42 5.00 3.93
CA ALA A 77 -8.80 6.21 3.23
C ALA A 77 -8.42 6.08 1.75
N ILE A 78 -9.28 6.55 0.85
CA ILE A 78 -9.22 6.28 -0.59
C ILE A 78 -9.29 7.59 -1.36
N PHE A 79 -8.29 7.84 -2.19
CA PHE A 79 -8.17 9.05 -2.98
C PHE A 79 -7.89 8.72 -4.45
N ASP A 80 -8.59 9.38 -5.35
CA ASP A 80 -8.19 9.44 -6.76
C ASP A 80 -7.10 10.53 -6.89
N VAL A 81 -5.92 10.10 -7.29
CA VAL A 81 -4.73 10.94 -7.51
C VAL A 81 -4.28 10.89 -8.96
N THR A 82 -5.16 10.50 -9.88
CA THR A 82 -4.91 10.48 -11.33
C THR A 82 -4.48 11.87 -11.82
N ASP A 83 -5.11 12.92 -11.30
CA ASP A 83 -4.65 14.29 -11.44
C ASP A 83 -4.09 14.77 -10.09
N PRO A 84 -2.76 14.76 -9.89
CA PRO A 84 -2.15 15.14 -8.59
C PRO A 84 -2.32 16.62 -8.23
N ALA A 85 -2.73 17.48 -9.18
CA ALA A 85 -3.09 18.87 -8.90
C ALA A 85 -4.48 18.97 -8.25
N HIS A 86 -5.32 17.96 -8.41
CA HIS A 86 -6.70 17.92 -7.95
C HIS A 86 -7.01 16.57 -7.28
N VAL A 87 -6.37 16.30 -6.15
CA VAL A 87 -6.62 15.09 -5.36
C VAL A 87 -8.08 15.04 -4.92
N LYS A 88 -8.78 13.95 -5.28
CA LYS A 88 -10.20 13.75 -4.94
C LYS A 88 -10.33 12.67 -3.88
N GLN A 89 -11.13 12.91 -2.87
CA GLN A 89 -11.50 11.91 -1.89
C GLN A 89 -12.62 11.03 -2.46
N GLU A 90 -12.32 9.74 -2.67
CA GLU A 90 -13.30 8.73 -3.10
C GLU A 90 -14.10 8.18 -1.90
N GLY A 91 -13.56 8.30 -0.69
CA GLY A 91 -14.20 7.86 0.54
C GLY A 91 -13.26 7.15 1.49
N SER A 92 -13.85 6.30 2.33
CA SER A 92 -13.11 5.36 3.16
C SER A 92 -13.85 4.04 3.27
N ALA A 93 -13.10 2.96 3.44
CA ALA A 93 -13.63 1.63 3.69
C ALA A 93 -13.15 1.12 5.05
N GLN A 94 -14.02 0.42 5.76
CA GLN A 94 -13.62 -0.38 6.89
C GLN A 94 -13.12 -1.73 6.38
N VAL A 95 -12.00 -2.20 6.94
CA VAL A 95 -11.44 -3.51 6.66
C VAL A 95 -11.31 -4.29 7.97
N ASP A 96 -11.61 -5.57 7.91
CA ASP A 96 -11.51 -6.46 9.07
C ASP A 96 -10.07 -6.95 9.23
N ALA A 97 -9.19 -6.01 9.60
CA ALA A 97 -7.78 -6.28 9.82
C ALA A 97 -7.50 -6.52 11.30
N PRO A 98 -6.69 -7.54 11.65
CA PRO A 98 -6.34 -7.84 13.04
C PRO A 98 -5.41 -6.78 13.66
N GLY A 99 -4.94 -5.83 12.88
CA GLY A 99 -4.05 -4.73 13.31
C GLY A 99 -3.51 -3.95 12.14
N SER A 100 -2.62 -3.00 12.42
CA SER A 100 -1.92 -2.25 11.37
C SER A 100 -1.14 -3.15 10.44
N PHE A 101 -1.05 -2.77 9.18
CA PHE A 101 -0.35 -3.52 8.16
C PHE A 101 0.48 -2.62 7.24
N ASP A 102 1.45 -3.20 6.59
CA ASP A 102 2.21 -2.60 5.51
C ASP A 102 1.78 -3.18 4.16
N PHE A 103 1.80 -2.38 3.12
CA PHE A 103 1.67 -2.85 1.75
C PHE A 103 3.02 -3.43 1.31
N VAL A 104 3.03 -4.67 0.85
CA VAL A 104 4.25 -5.41 0.50
C VAL A 104 4.51 -5.36 -1.00
N SER A 105 3.50 -5.70 -1.80
CA SER A 105 3.59 -5.70 -3.26
C SER A 105 2.22 -5.66 -3.91
N SER A 106 2.15 -5.05 -5.09
CA SER A 106 0.97 -5.13 -5.95
C SER A 106 0.85 -6.54 -6.54
N LEU A 107 -0.38 -7.04 -6.59
CA LEU A 107 -0.74 -8.34 -7.14
C LEU A 107 -1.64 -8.14 -8.38
N GLY A 108 -1.10 -7.45 -9.39
CA GLY A 108 -1.83 -7.04 -10.58
C GLY A 108 -2.77 -5.87 -10.37
N ASP A 109 -3.75 -5.75 -11.28
CA ASP A 109 -4.66 -4.60 -11.35
C ASP A 109 -5.78 -4.64 -10.29
N ASN A 110 -5.84 -5.66 -9.46
CA ASN A 110 -7.01 -5.90 -8.61
C ASN A 110 -6.69 -6.22 -7.15
N ALA A 111 -5.43 -6.29 -6.75
CA ALA A 111 -5.08 -6.67 -5.39
C ALA A 111 -3.71 -6.17 -4.94
N GLU A 112 -3.53 -6.08 -3.62
CA GLU A 112 -2.26 -5.81 -2.95
C GLU A 112 -1.99 -6.88 -1.90
N LEU A 113 -0.75 -7.33 -1.79
CA LEU A 113 -0.31 -8.12 -0.65
C LEU A 113 -0.04 -7.18 0.52
N VAL A 114 -0.59 -7.51 1.67
CA VAL A 114 -0.35 -6.77 2.91
C VAL A 114 0.20 -7.70 3.99
N ARG A 115 1.04 -7.15 4.87
CA ARG A 115 1.64 -7.85 6.01
C ARG A 115 1.27 -7.17 7.31
N PHE A 116 0.77 -7.91 8.28
CA PHE A 116 0.39 -7.38 9.59
C PHE A 116 1.63 -7.13 10.46
N ARG A 117 1.72 -5.92 11.04
CA ARG A 117 2.84 -5.52 11.90
C ARG A 117 2.89 -6.27 13.22
N ASN A 118 1.78 -6.84 13.66
CA ASN A 118 1.67 -7.63 14.90
C ASN A 118 2.12 -9.08 14.72
N GLY A 119 2.67 -9.46 13.57
CA GLY A 119 3.13 -10.81 13.28
C GLY A 119 2.01 -11.82 12.98
N GLN A 120 0.78 -11.36 12.74
CA GLN A 120 -0.35 -12.25 12.42
C GLN A 120 -0.41 -12.67 10.94
N GLY A 121 0.73 -12.69 10.26
CA GLY A 121 0.85 -13.16 8.89
C GLY A 121 0.54 -12.11 7.83
N GLU A 122 0.01 -12.56 6.72
CA GLU A 122 -0.25 -11.78 5.52
C GLU A 122 -1.69 -11.93 5.05
N ALA A 123 -2.12 -11.00 4.21
CA ALA A 123 -3.43 -11.01 3.59
C ALA A 123 -3.39 -10.44 2.18
N VAL A 124 -4.36 -10.82 1.37
CA VAL A 124 -4.63 -10.17 0.09
C VAL A 124 -5.72 -9.12 0.30
N LEU A 125 -5.38 -7.88 0.01
CA LEU A 125 -6.32 -6.78 -0.09
C LEU A 125 -6.87 -6.74 -1.51
N ASN A 126 -8.13 -7.14 -1.68
CA ASN A 126 -8.81 -7.11 -2.96
C ASN A 126 -9.31 -5.70 -3.28
N LEU A 127 -8.90 -5.15 -4.41
CA LEU A 127 -9.16 -3.79 -4.86
C LEU A 127 -10.10 -3.70 -6.08
N ARG A 128 -10.73 -4.82 -6.50
CA ARG A 128 -11.68 -4.82 -7.64
C ARG A 128 -12.79 -3.77 -7.50
N LYS A 129 -13.19 -3.47 -6.27
CA LYS A 129 -14.09 -2.37 -5.95
C LYS A 129 -13.31 -1.30 -5.21
N VAL A 130 -12.91 -0.26 -5.92
CA VAL A 130 -12.08 0.83 -5.39
C VAL A 130 -12.58 1.35 -4.04
N THR A 131 -13.87 1.62 -3.92
CA THR A 131 -14.47 2.20 -2.70
C THR A 131 -14.91 1.17 -1.65
N ALA A 132 -14.78 -0.11 -1.94
CA ALA A 132 -15.17 -1.21 -1.05
C ALA A 132 -14.14 -2.35 -1.09
N PRO A 133 -12.85 -2.08 -0.78
CA PRO A 133 -11.82 -3.10 -0.70
C PRO A 133 -12.16 -4.12 0.40
N THR A 134 -11.74 -5.35 0.18
CA THR A 134 -11.90 -6.43 1.16
C THR A 134 -10.56 -7.09 1.46
N LEU A 135 -10.37 -7.48 2.72
CA LEU A 135 -9.15 -8.13 3.19
C LEU A 135 -9.40 -9.63 3.37
N ASN A 136 -8.51 -10.45 2.81
CA ASN A 136 -8.62 -11.90 2.88
C ASN A 136 -7.29 -12.46 3.40
N THR A 137 -7.31 -12.99 4.63
CA THR A 137 -6.11 -13.56 5.25
C THR A 137 -5.66 -14.81 4.53
N ILE A 138 -4.35 -14.95 4.37
CA ILE A 138 -3.74 -16.15 3.81
C ILE A 138 -3.53 -17.13 4.95
N GLN A 139 -4.12 -18.31 4.81
CA GLN A 139 -3.94 -19.39 5.78
C GLN A 139 -2.62 -20.11 5.47
N GLY A 140 -1.70 -20.11 6.42
CA GLY A 140 -0.40 -20.79 6.23
C GLY A 140 0.52 -20.63 7.43
N PRO A 141 1.68 -21.32 7.45
CA PRO A 141 2.70 -21.08 8.45
C PRO A 141 3.18 -19.64 8.40
N ASP A 142 3.76 -19.15 9.50
CA ASP A 142 4.26 -17.76 9.63
C ASP A 142 5.16 -17.37 8.44
N LEU A 143 4.57 -16.67 7.47
CA LEU A 143 5.21 -16.28 6.22
C LEU A 143 5.74 -14.84 6.39
N HIS A 144 6.93 -14.70 6.94
CA HIS A 144 7.55 -13.39 7.18
C HIS A 144 8.72 -13.08 6.23
N GLY A 145 8.85 -13.86 5.15
CA GLY A 145 9.94 -13.77 4.21
C GLY A 145 9.73 -12.79 3.05
N SER A 146 10.66 -12.80 2.12
CA SER A 146 10.54 -12.09 0.86
C SER A 146 9.40 -12.65 0.01
N THR A 147 8.73 -11.78 -0.71
CA THR A 147 7.65 -12.16 -1.62
C THR A 147 8.09 -11.91 -3.05
N GLN A 148 7.88 -12.90 -3.92
CA GLN A 148 8.07 -12.74 -5.35
C GLN A 148 6.76 -12.93 -6.07
N ARG A 149 6.46 -12.03 -6.97
CA ARG A 149 5.25 -12.03 -7.76
C ARG A 149 5.35 -13.01 -8.93
N LEU A 150 4.28 -13.77 -9.17
CA LEU A 150 4.09 -14.64 -10.33
C LEU A 150 3.06 -14.00 -11.28
N GLY A 151 3.34 -12.76 -11.72
CA GLY A 151 2.40 -11.97 -12.49
C GLY A 151 1.14 -11.62 -11.70
N ASP A 152 -0.02 -11.65 -12.36
CA ASP A 152 -1.32 -11.31 -11.78
C ASP A 152 -2.05 -12.52 -11.18
N ASP A 153 -1.49 -13.71 -11.38
CA ASP A 153 -2.15 -14.97 -11.02
C ASP A 153 -1.73 -15.47 -9.64
N GLY A 154 -0.55 -15.07 -9.15
CA GLY A 154 -0.03 -15.61 -7.90
C GLY A 154 1.25 -14.95 -7.41
N PHE A 155 1.74 -15.50 -6.31
CA PHE A 155 3.05 -15.15 -5.74
C PHE A 155 3.65 -16.33 -4.96
N ILE A 156 4.95 -16.26 -4.72
CA ILE A 156 5.65 -17.12 -3.77
C ILE A 156 6.11 -16.29 -2.58
N ILE A 157 5.98 -16.85 -1.38
CA ILE A 157 6.42 -16.24 -0.13
C ILE A 157 7.50 -17.13 0.48
N ALA A 158 8.64 -16.55 0.79
CA ALA A 158 9.68 -17.22 1.56
C ALA A 158 9.29 -17.28 3.03
N SER A 159 9.41 -18.45 3.65
CA SER A 159 9.35 -18.58 5.11
C SER A 159 10.68 -18.12 5.71
N LEU A 160 10.66 -17.21 6.67
CA LEU A 160 11.86 -16.95 7.47
C LEU A 160 12.14 -18.17 8.33
N PRO A 161 13.42 -18.56 8.51
CA PRO A 161 13.78 -19.58 9.47
C PRO A 161 13.27 -19.16 10.86
N THR A 162 12.51 -20.04 11.50
CA THR A 162 12.02 -19.84 12.87
C THR A 162 13.21 -19.51 13.76
N ALA A 163 13.10 -18.47 14.60
CA ALA A 163 14.17 -17.86 15.40
C ALA A 163 14.83 -18.79 16.46
N GLN A 164 14.95 -20.08 16.17
CA GLN A 164 15.74 -21.04 16.96
C GLN A 164 17.14 -21.32 16.41
N SER A 165 17.46 -20.78 15.24
CA SER A 165 18.83 -20.77 14.74
C SER A 165 19.54 -19.57 15.35
N THR A 166 20.52 -19.85 16.23
CA THR A 166 21.50 -18.88 16.71
C THR A 166 22.00 -18.08 15.50
N PRO A 167 22.14 -16.73 15.58
CA PRO A 167 22.66 -15.92 14.47
C PRO A 167 24.16 -16.20 14.31
N THR A 168 24.49 -17.33 13.76
CA THR A 168 25.78 -17.58 13.12
C THR A 168 25.62 -17.05 11.72
N GLN A 169 26.50 -16.13 11.32
CA GLN A 169 26.58 -15.49 10.02
C GLN A 169 25.87 -16.32 8.94
N SER A 170 24.74 -15.78 8.42
CA SER A 170 24.02 -16.41 7.32
C SER A 170 24.93 -16.40 6.10
N ASP A 171 25.61 -17.52 5.85
CA ASP A 171 26.06 -17.83 4.52
C ASP A 171 24.82 -17.86 3.63
N SER A 172 24.90 -17.20 2.49
CA SER A 172 23.82 -17.03 1.51
C SER A 172 23.33 -18.34 0.86
N ASP A 173 23.76 -19.48 1.38
CA ASP A 173 23.49 -20.82 0.86
C ASP A 173 22.47 -21.63 1.68
N ASP A 174 21.86 -21.03 2.73
CA ASP A 174 20.86 -21.74 3.50
C ASP A 174 19.56 -21.92 2.68
N PRO A 175 19.06 -23.17 2.56
CA PRO A 175 17.88 -23.45 1.78
C PRO A 175 16.64 -22.77 2.36
N THR A 176 15.86 -22.13 1.50
CA THR A 176 14.66 -21.40 1.85
C THR A 176 13.40 -22.24 1.62
N ASN A 177 12.40 -22.11 2.47
CA ASN A 177 11.09 -22.70 2.22
C ASN A 177 10.18 -21.65 1.59
N TYR A 178 9.42 -22.06 0.58
CA TYR A 178 8.46 -21.18 -0.10
C TYR A 178 7.03 -21.73 0.00
N GLN A 179 6.07 -20.83 0.10
CA GLN A 179 4.68 -21.15 -0.18
C GLN A 179 4.27 -20.51 -1.50
N VAL A 180 3.65 -21.29 -2.38
CA VAL A 180 3.07 -20.83 -3.64
C VAL A 180 1.59 -20.54 -3.40
N VAL A 181 1.14 -19.32 -3.72
CA VAL A 181 -0.25 -18.89 -3.51
C VAL A 181 -0.84 -18.41 -4.84
N ASP A 182 -1.97 -19.00 -5.21
CA ASP A 182 -2.81 -18.57 -6.33
C ASP A 182 -3.76 -17.46 -5.87
N ILE A 183 -3.79 -16.35 -6.61
CA ILE A 183 -4.67 -15.21 -6.37
C ILE A 183 -5.51 -14.85 -7.60
N SER A 184 -5.63 -15.74 -8.58
CA SER A 184 -6.53 -15.54 -9.71
C SER A 184 -7.96 -15.19 -9.26
N ASN A 185 -8.33 -15.63 -8.05
CA ASN A 185 -9.47 -15.10 -7.31
C ASN A 185 -9.00 -14.43 -6.00
N PRO A 186 -8.78 -13.10 -5.99
CA PRO A 186 -8.32 -12.38 -4.78
C PRO A 186 -9.26 -12.44 -3.57
N LEU A 187 -10.53 -12.84 -3.78
CA LEU A 187 -11.47 -13.09 -2.69
C LEU A 187 -11.18 -14.39 -1.93
N HIS A 188 -10.47 -15.30 -2.57
CA HIS A 188 -10.16 -16.62 -2.05
C HIS A 188 -8.72 -16.99 -2.44
N PRO A 189 -7.70 -16.37 -1.81
CA PRO A 189 -6.31 -16.77 -2.00
C PRO A 189 -6.16 -18.26 -1.69
N ASN A 190 -5.54 -19.00 -2.59
CA ASN A 190 -5.44 -20.44 -2.48
C ASN A 190 -3.97 -20.89 -2.41
N PRO A 191 -3.46 -21.33 -1.26
CA PRO A 191 -2.17 -21.97 -1.18
C PRO A 191 -2.13 -23.24 -2.00
N LEU A 192 -1.25 -23.31 -3.01
CA LEU A 192 -1.13 -24.44 -3.92
C LEU A 192 -0.09 -25.46 -3.43
N ALA A 193 1.04 -24.98 -2.93
CA ALA A 193 2.15 -25.85 -2.53
C ALA A 193 3.07 -25.17 -1.51
N ASP A 194 3.59 -25.99 -0.60
CA ASP A 194 4.76 -25.66 0.24
C ASP A 194 5.98 -26.34 -0.38
N VAL A 195 6.92 -25.56 -0.92
CA VAL A 195 8.16 -26.07 -1.50
C VAL A 195 9.28 -25.86 -0.50
N LYS A 196 9.82 -26.96 0.02
CA LYS A 196 10.82 -26.95 1.08
C LYS A 196 12.24 -27.04 0.52
N GLN A 197 13.19 -26.47 1.26
CA GLN A 197 14.61 -26.59 1.00
C GLN A 197 15.01 -26.17 -0.43
N VAL A 198 14.45 -25.06 -0.89
CA VAL A 198 14.82 -24.45 -2.17
C VAL A 198 16.24 -23.88 -2.04
N ARG A 199 17.13 -24.31 -2.92
CA ARG A 199 18.54 -23.90 -2.98
C ARG A 199 18.79 -22.85 -4.07
N GLU A 200 18.00 -22.94 -5.14
CA GLU A 200 18.15 -22.05 -6.28
C GLU A 200 16.77 -21.77 -6.90
N GLU A 201 16.59 -20.56 -7.36
CA GLU A 201 15.40 -20.09 -8.04
C GLU A 201 15.79 -19.36 -9.31
N VAL A 202 15.14 -19.71 -10.43
CA VAL A 202 15.33 -19.05 -11.73
C VAL A 202 13.97 -18.85 -12.37
N THR A 203 13.69 -17.64 -12.87
CA THR A 203 12.48 -17.35 -13.63
C THR A 203 12.81 -17.07 -15.10
N ASN A 204 12.12 -17.76 -16.00
CA ASN A 204 12.10 -17.42 -17.41
C ASN A 204 11.11 -16.23 -17.59
N ASN A 205 11.64 -15.05 -17.92
CA ASN A 205 10.86 -13.84 -18.04
C ASN A 205 9.92 -13.86 -19.26
N ASP A 206 10.23 -14.64 -20.29
CA ASP A 206 9.44 -14.70 -21.53
C ASP A 206 8.14 -15.50 -21.33
N THR A 207 8.23 -16.64 -20.64
CA THR A 207 7.08 -17.51 -20.36
C THR A 207 6.50 -17.29 -18.97
N GLY A 208 7.20 -16.54 -18.09
CA GLY A 208 6.84 -16.36 -16.70
C GLY A 208 6.95 -17.62 -15.85
N THR A 209 7.62 -18.69 -16.36
CA THR A 209 7.79 -19.95 -15.65
C THR A 209 8.90 -19.82 -14.61
N THR A 210 8.61 -20.17 -13.35
CA THR A 210 9.59 -20.18 -12.26
C THR A 210 10.03 -21.60 -11.95
N PHE A 211 11.34 -21.79 -11.85
CA PHE A 211 12.00 -23.05 -11.52
C PHE A 211 12.57 -22.96 -10.12
N LEU A 212 12.24 -23.94 -9.27
CA LEU A 212 12.75 -24.05 -7.90
C LEU A 212 13.52 -25.35 -7.76
N LEU A 213 14.82 -25.28 -7.51
CA LEU A 213 15.67 -26.44 -7.29
C LEU A 213 15.70 -26.78 -5.79
N THR A 214 15.28 -27.98 -5.44
CA THR A 214 15.23 -28.48 -4.07
C THR A 214 16.09 -29.72 -3.88
N ALA A 215 16.18 -30.22 -2.64
CA ALA A 215 16.82 -31.49 -2.36
C ALA A 215 16.09 -32.71 -2.99
N ASP A 216 14.77 -32.58 -3.21
CA ASP A 216 13.91 -33.64 -3.76
C ASP A 216 13.81 -33.58 -5.29
N GLY A 217 14.38 -32.53 -5.92
CA GLY A 217 14.35 -32.33 -7.35
C GLY A 217 13.83 -30.93 -7.76
N LEU A 218 13.41 -30.83 -9.01
CA LEU A 218 12.97 -29.59 -9.64
C LEU A 218 11.45 -29.41 -9.54
N TYR A 219 11.03 -28.27 -9.01
CA TYR A 219 9.63 -27.81 -9.09
C TYR A 219 9.51 -26.77 -10.18
N LEU A 220 8.40 -26.79 -10.90
CA LEU A 220 8.04 -25.81 -11.91
C LEU A 220 6.73 -25.13 -11.52
N ILE A 221 6.73 -23.81 -11.53
CA ILE A 221 5.52 -23.00 -11.39
C ILE A 221 5.27 -22.39 -12.77
N ARG A 222 4.27 -22.90 -13.45
CA ARG A 222 3.92 -22.52 -14.82
C ARG A 222 2.79 -21.51 -14.84
N ARG A 223 2.80 -20.67 -15.87
CA ARG A 223 1.76 -19.71 -16.18
C ARG A 223 1.21 -19.98 -17.59
N PRO A 224 0.28 -20.94 -17.75
CA PRO A 224 -0.15 -21.42 -19.05
C PRO A 224 -0.64 -20.33 -20.01
N ALA A 225 -1.31 -19.30 -19.50
CA ALA A 225 -1.79 -18.19 -20.33
C ALA A 225 -0.63 -17.36 -20.91
N VAL A 226 0.45 -17.15 -20.15
CA VAL A 226 1.65 -16.42 -20.60
C VAL A 226 2.44 -17.26 -21.58
N GLU A 227 2.54 -18.59 -21.34
CA GLU A 227 3.18 -19.53 -22.24
C GLU A 227 2.47 -19.55 -23.60
N GLU A 228 1.13 -19.60 -23.62
CA GLU A 228 0.32 -19.56 -24.83
C GLU A 228 0.50 -18.25 -25.60
N GLU A 229 0.55 -17.11 -24.92
CA GLU A 229 0.78 -15.80 -25.53
C GLU A 229 2.18 -15.73 -26.16
N TYR A 230 3.19 -16.27 -25.48
CA TYR A 230 4.55 -16.35 -25.99
C TYR A 230 4.61 -17.21 -27.27
N ASP A 231 4.01 -18.41 -27.26
CA ASP A 231 3.98 -19.30 -28.42
C ASP A 231 3.29 -18.65 -29.63
N ILE A 232 2.19 -17.92 -29.41
CA ILE A 232 1.48 -17.18 -30.48
C ILE A 232 2.39 -16.09 -31.06
N HIS A 233 3.09 -15.35 -30.19
CA HIS A 233 3.98 -14.29 -30.62
C HIS A 233 5.15 -14.84 -31.45
N GLU A 234 5.80 -15.91 -30.99
CA GLU A 234 6.87 -16.61 -31.71
C GLU A 234 6.41 -17.10 -33.09
N TRP A 235 5.18 -17.67 -33.16
CA TRP A 235 4.60 -18.14 -34.39
C TRP A 235 4.40 -16.98 -35.41
N GLN A 236 3.88 -15.83 -34.93
CA GLN A 236 3.68 -14.64 -35.79
C GLN A 236 5.00 -14.08 -36.28
N MET A 237 6.04 -14.06 -35.48
CA MET A 237 7.37 -13.57 -35.88
C MET A 237 8.05 -14.50 -36.89
N SER A 238 7.80 -15.81 -36.79
CA SER A 238 8.36 -16.81 -37.73
C SER A 238 7.61 -16.96 -39.05
N HIS A 239 6.36 -16.43 -39.14
CA HIS A 239 5.51 -16.47 -40.34
C HIS A 239 5.01 -15.07 -40.70
N PRO A 240 5.92 -14.14 -41.05
CA PRO A 240 5.52 -12.80 -41.53
C PRO A 240 4.73 -12.96 -42.82
N GLY A 241 3.46 -12.49 -42.83
CA GLY A 241 2.54 -12.55 -43.94
C GLY A 241 2.99 -11.76 -45.18
#